data_23ca1ae5f58331f6524fc710f57e2767
#
_entry.id   23ca1ae5f58331f6524fc710f57e2767
#
_cell.length_a   1.000
_cell.length_b   1.000
_cell.length_c   1.000
_cell.angle_alpha   90.00
_cell.angle_beta   90.00
_cell.angle_gamma   90.00
#
_symmetry.space_group_name_H-M   'P 1'
#
loop_
_entity.id
_entity.type
_entity.pdbx_description
1 polymer ?
#
loop_
_entity_poly.entity_id
_entity_poly.type
_entity_poly.pdbx_seq_one_letter_code
_entity_poly.pdbx_strand_id
1 'polypeptide(L)'
;MDNVLVDFQSGLDQVSEEEKAKFADDGKGKPHYDDIPGLFSLMRPMPGAIEAVNALADKYDCYILSTAPWNNDTALQDKLNWIKRYFPLLFHKRVIFSHHKNLCLQPGAYLIDDRTTHGASKFGDHHIQFGTERFPDWESVVEYLKSK
;
A
#
# COMPACT_ATOMS: atom_id res chain seq x y z
N MET A 1 0.07 1.13 0.80
CA MET A 1 0.65 0.49 -0.40
C MET A 1 -0.03 -0.83 -0.70
N ASP A 2 -0.13 -1.73 0.27
CA ASP A 2 -0.74 -3.04 0.10
C ASP A 2 -2.23 -2.91 -0.20
N ASN A 3 -2.72 -3.66 -1.18
CA ASN A 3 -4.10 -3.62 -1.70
C ASN A 3 -4.60 -2.22 -2.13
N VAL A 4 -3.70 -1.30 -2.33
CA VAL A 4 -3.93 0.03 -2.91
C VAL A 4 -3.12 0.17 -4.20
N LEU A 5 -1.80 0.12 -4.11
CA LEU A 5 -0.90 0.12 -5.27
C LEU A 5 -0.52 -1.28 -5.73
N VAL A 6 -0.31 -2.19 -4.78
CA VAL A 6 0.06 -3.58 -5.05
C VAL A 6 -1.10 -4.52 -4.76
N ASP A 7 -1.30 -5.49 -5.63
CA ASP A 7 -2.22 -6.61 -5.42
C ASP A 7 -1.50 -7.67 -4.56
N PHE A 8 -1.80 -7.68 -3.27
CA PHE A 8 -1.19 -8.59 -2.31
C PHE A 8 -1.40 -10.06 -2.70
N GLN A 9 -2.62 -10.41 -3.13
CA GLN A 9 -2.95 -11.77 -3.52
C GLN A 9 -2.12 -12.25 -4.72
N SER A 10 -1.78 -11.34 -5.66
CA SER A 10 -0.96 -11.69 -6.82
C SER A 10 0.44 -12.15 -6.44
N GLY A 11 1.00 -11.62 -5.36
CA GLY A 11 2.26 -12.09 -4.81
C GLY A 11 2.12 -13.43 -4.11
N LEU A 12 1.08 -13.56 -3.29
CA LEU A 12 0.81 -14.77 -2.52
C LEU A 12 0.53 -15.98 -3.44
N ASP A 13 -0.11 -15.77 -4.57
CA ASP A 13 -0.39 -16.81 -5.57
C ASP A 13 0.88 -17.42 -6.17
N GLN A 14 2.02 -16.73 -6.09
CA GLN A 14 3.30 -17.18 -6.59
C GLN A 14 4.16 -17.91 -5.54
N VAL A 15 3.68 -17.97 -4.30
CA VAL A 15 4.36 -18.67 -3.21
C VAL A 15 3.87 -20.10 -3.15
N SER A 16 4.79 -21.07 -2.96
CA SER A 16 4.44 -22.48 -2.84
C SER A 16 3.57 -22.76 -1.61
N GLU A 17 2.73 -23.79 -1.68
CA GLU A 17 1.91 -24.20 -0.53
C GLU A 17 2.79 -24.62 0.66
N GLU A 18 3.97 -25.19 0.42
CA GLU A 18 4.93 -25.55 1.45
C GLU A 18 5.44 -24.31 2.20
N GLU A 19 5.80 -23.26 1.48
CA GLU A 19 6.25 -22.01 2.08
C GLU A 19 5.12 -21.30 2.82
N LYS A 20 3.92 -21.23 2.23
CA LYS A 20 2.74 -20.63 2.89
C LYS A 20 2.38 -21.36 4.19
N ALA A 21 2.55 -22.67 4.24
CA ALA A 21 2.24 -23.44 5.44
C ALA A 21 3.05 -23.00 6.67
N LYS A 22 4.27 -22.51 6.47
CA LYS A 22 5.12 -22.00 7.54
C LYS A 22 4.56 -20.72 8.18
N PHE A 23 3.69 -20.01 7.48
CA PHE A 23 3.11 -18.73 7.90
C PHE A 23 1.59 -18.79 8.06
N ALA A 24 1.02 -20.00 8.14
CA ALA A 24 -0.42 -20.19 8.24
C ALA A 24 -0.98 -19.87 9.62
N ASP A 25 -0.16 -19.89 10.68
CA ASP A 25 -0.55 -19.63 12.05
C ASP A 25 0.50 -18.82 12.79
N ASP A 26 0.09 -17.67 13.30
CA ASP A 26 0.93 -16.73 14.08
C ASP A 26 1.10 -17.12 15.56
N GLY A 27 0.61 -18.31 15.95
CA GLY A 27 0.52 -18.74 17.36
C GLY A 27 -0.79 -18.36 18.02
N LYS A 28 -1.68 -17.65 17.31
CA LYS A 28 -3.02 -17.22 17.75
C LYS A 28 -4.13 -17.66 16.80
N GLY A 29 -3.82 -18.59 15.90
CA GLY A 29 -4.78 -19.13 14.93
C GLY A 29 -5.00 -18.24 13.70
N LYS A 30 -4.12 -17.28 13.40
CA LYS A 30 -4.24 -16.38 12.24
C LYS A 30 -3.04 -16.52 11.32
N PRO A 31 -3.25 -16.43 9.99
CA PRO A 31 -2.14 -16.38 9.06
C PRO A 31 -1.39 -15.04 9.17
N HIS A 32 -0.09 -15.09 8.92
CA HIS A 32 0.78 -13.93 8.85
C HIS A 32 1.64 -13.96 7.58
N TYR A 33 0.98 -14.07 6.43
CA TYR A 33 1.63 -14.22 5.13
C TYR A 33 2.48 -13.01 4.73
N ASP A 34 2.20 -11.84 5.28
CA ASP A 34 3.01 -10.63 5.08
C ASP A 34 4.43 -10.76 5.64
N ASP A 35 4.69 -11.74 6.50
CA ASP A 35 6.03 -12.06 7.00
C ASP A 35 6.85 -12.96 6.06
N ILE A 36 6.26 -13.46 4.96
CA ILE A 36 6.97 -14.32 4.00
C ILE A 36 8.10 -13.53 3.33
N PRO A 37 9.37 -13.94 3.48
CA PRO A 37 10.49 -13.26 2.84
C PRO A 37 10.33 -13.26 1.31
N GLY A 38 10.58 -12.10 0.69
CA GLY A 38 10.51 -11.93 -0.76
C GLY A 38 9.11 -11.70 -1.32
N LEU A 39 8.06 -11.81 -0.51
CA LEU A 39 6.68 -11.70 -0.97
C LEU A 39 6.39 -10.40 -1.71
N PHE A 40 6.87 -9.27 -1.18
CA PHE A 40 6.61 -7.96 -1.77
C PHE A 40 7.35 -7.72 -3.09
N SER A 41 8.33 -8.55 -3.45
CA SER A 41 8.97 -8.51 -4.77
C SER A 41 8.13 -9.16 -5.87
N LEU A 42 7.14 -9.98 -5.51
CA LEU A 42 6.34 -10.80 -6.42
C LEU A 42 5.03 -10.13 -6.84
N MET A 43 4.62 -9.07 -6.14
CA MET A 43 3.30 -8.45 -6.33
C MET A 43 3.21 -7.66 -7.64
N ARG A 44 2.04 -7.74 -8.26
CA ARG A 44 1.70 -6.94 -9.43
C ARG A 44 0.99 -5.67 -9.00
N PRO A 45 1.02 -4.61 -9.84
CA PRO A 45 0.23 -3.42 -9.57
C PRO A 45 -1.27 -3.73 -9.48
N MET A 46 -1.96 -3.04 -8.57
CA MET A 46 -3.42 -3.02 -8.54
C MET A 46 -3.94 -2.44 -9.87
N PRO A 47 -5.04 -2.99 -10.43
CA PRO A 47 -5.60 -2.46 -11.67
C PRO A 47 -5.83 -0.95 -11.61
N GLY A 48 -5.31 -0.23 -12.61
CA GLY A 48 -5.45 1.21 -12.74
C GLY A 48 -4.56 2.05 -11.83
N ALA A 49 -3.77 1.45 -10.94
CA ALA A 49 -2.98 2.17 -9.95
C ALA A 49 -1.93 3.11 -10.58
N ILE A 50 -1.18 2.61 -11.55
CA ILE A 50 -0.09 3.38 -12.16
C ILE A 50 -0.64 4.61 -12.89
N GLU A 51 -1.65 4.42 -13.72
CA GLU A 51 -2.30 5.50 -14.48
C GLU A 51 -2.94 6.51 -13.54
N ALA A 52 -3.61 6.04 -12.50
CA ALA A 52 -4.30 6.89 -11.53
C ALA A 52 -3.33 7.78 -10.76
N VAL A 53 -2.26 7.21 -10.24
CA VAL A 53 -1.27 7.97 -9.46
C VAL A 53 -0.54 8.98 -10.33
N ASN A 54 -0.18 8.62 -11.56
CA ASN A 54 0.41 9.58 -12.50
C ASN A 54 -0.56 10.74 -12.82
N ALA A 55 -1.85 10.46 -12.96
CA ALA A 55 -2.86 11.51 -13.16
C ALA A 55 -3.03 12.42 -11.93
N LEU A 56 -3.00 11.85 -10.72
CA LEU A 56 -3.11 12.61 -9.47
C LEU A 56 -1.87 13.49 -9.23
N ALA A 57 -0.71 13.07 -9.71
CA ALA A 57 0.54 13.82 -9.55
C ALA A 57 0.52 15.18 -10.28
N ASP A 58 -0.38 15.38 -11.24
CA ASP A 58 -0.57 16.68 -11.89
C ASP A 58 -1.20 17.70 -10.94
N LYS A 59 -1.91 17.25 -9.92
CA LYS A 59 -2.62 18.12 -8.96
C LYS A 59 -2.07 18.06 -7.55
N TYR A 60 -1.51 16.94 -7.14
CA TYR A 60 -1.08 16.67 -5.78
C TYR A 60 0.40 16.32 -5.71
N ASP A 61 1.02 16.69 -4.59
CA ASP A 61 2.34 16.19 -4.20
C ASP A 61 2.18 14.77 -3.64
N CYS A 62 2.51 13.78 -4.45
CA CYS A 62 2.30 12.38 -4.09
C CYS A 62 3.51 11.80 -3.35
N TYR A 63 3.22 11.11 -2.24
CA TYR A 63 4.20 10.37 -1.43
C TYR A 63 3.71 8.95 -1.21
N ILE A 64 4.62 8.02 -1.10
CA ILE A 64 4.33 6.69 -0.56
C ILE A 64 4.43 6.76 0.96
N LEU A 65 3.39 6.28 1.63
CA LEU A 65 3.38 6.08 3.08
C LEU A 65 2.92 4.64 3.34
N SER A 66 3.84 3.79 3.77
CA SER A 66 3.60 2.37 3.93
C SER A 66 4.15 1.85 5.24
N THR A 67 3.51 0.81 5.77
CA THR A 67 4.02 0.05 6.91
C THR A 67 4.65 -1.23 6.41
N ALA A 68 5.91 -1.47 6.75
CA ALA A 68 6.55 -2.75 6.47
C ALA A 68 6.30 -3.71 7.63
N PRO A 69 5.96 -4.99 7.37
CA PRO A 69 5.78 -5.98 8.41
C PRO A 69 7.04 -6.12 9.27
N TRP A 70 6.86 -6.05 10.59
CA TRP A 70 7.97 -6.00 11.55
C TRP A 70 8.90 -7.21 11.46
N ASN A 71 8.36 -8.39 11.20
CA ASN A 71 9.10 -9.64 11.15
C ASN A 71 9.51 -10.09 9.75
N ASN A 72 9.33 -9.26 8.73
CA ASN A 72 9.75 -9.58 7.37
C ASN A 72 11.02 -8.82 7.01
N ASP A 73 12.17 -9.49 7.04
CA ASP A 73 13.48 -8.89 6.86
C ASP A 73 13.71 -8.30 5.46
N THR A 74 12.97 -8.74 4.45
CA THR A 74 13.11 -8.26 3.07
C THR A 74 12.11 -7.18 2.69
N ALA A 75 11.07 -6.96 3.50
CA ALA A 75 9.91 -6.15 3.11
C ALA A 75 10.25 -4.71 2.73
N LEU A 76 11.09 -4.04 3.52
CA LEU A 76 11.47 -2.64 3.25
C LEU A 76 12.15 -2.49 1.89
N GLN A 77 13.15 -3.31 1.63
CA GLN A 77 13.89 -3.24 0.38
C GLN A 77 13.05 -3.69 -0.81
N ASP A 78 12.23 -4.73 -0.64
CA ASP A 78 11.35 -5.22 -1.70
C ASP A 78 10.29 -4.18 -2.08
N LYS A 79 9.69 -3.52 -1.10
CA LYS A 79 8.75 -2.43 -1.35
C LYS A 79 9.41 -1.26 -2.07
N LEU A 80 10.60 -0.86 -1.64
CA LEU A 80 11.34 0.21 -2.30
C LEU A 80 11.71 -0.15 -3.74
N ASN A 81 12.17 -1.36 -3.98
CA ASN A 81 12.50 -1.85 -5.31
C ASN A 81 11.26 -1.89 -6.22
N TRP A 82 10.12 -2.31 -5.69
CA TRP A 82 8.85 -2.30 -6.39
C TRP A 82 8.47 -0.89 -6.84
N ILE A 83 8.58 0.08 -5.95
CA ILE A 83 8.30 1.49 -6.26
C ILE A 83 9.22 2.01 -7.36
N LYS A 84 10.51 1.72 -7.28
CA LYS A 84 11.50 2.12 -8.30
C LYS A 84 11.21 1.50 -9.66
N ARG A 85 10.69 0.28 -9.67
CA ARG A 85 10.35 -0.44 -10.92
C ARG A 85 9.13 0.17 -11.62
N TYR A 86 8.06 0.43 -10.88
CA TYR A 86 6.77 0.84 -11.46
C TYR A 86 6.58 2.36 -11.50
N PHE A 87 7.32 3.09 -10.66
CA PHE A 87 7.30 4.55 -10.60
C PHE A 87 8.74 5.09 -10.54
N PRO A 88 9.53 4.96 -11.62
CA PRO A 88 10.97 5.22 -11.57
C PRO A 88 11.34 6.67 -11.23
N LEU A 89 10.44 7.62 -11.45
CA LEU A 89 10.72 9.05 -11.24
C LEU A 89 9.80 9.69 -10.19
N LEU A 90 8.52 9.33 -10.19
CA LEU A 90 7.48 10.03 -9.43
C LEU A 90 7.75 10.06 -7.92
N PHE A 91 8.15 8.94 -7.34
CA PHE A 91 8.39 8.82 -5.92
C PHE A 91 9.86 8.90 -5.51
N HIS A 92 10.71 9.47 -6.36
CA HIS A 92 12.13 9.64 -6.03
C HIS A 92 12.28 10.46 -4.75
N LYS A 93 12.87 9.85 -3.70
CA LYS A 93 13.02 10.44 -2.36
C LYS A 93 11.69 10.87 -1.70
N ARG A 94 10.58 10.26 -2.10
CA ARG A 94 9.23 10.53 -1.60
C ARG A 94 8.59 9.25 -1.05
N VAL A 95 9.35 8.47 -0.30
CA VAL A 95 8.90 7.22 0.31
C VAL A 95 9.13 7.28 1.81
N ILE A 96 8.06 7.00 2.56
CA ILE A 96 8.08 6.98 4.02
C ILE A 96 7.56 5.63 4.48
N PHE A 97 8.34 4.92 5.28
CA PHE A 97 7.92 3.71 5.97
C PHE A 97 7.66 4.04 7.44
N SER A 98 6.47 3.75 7.93
CA SER A 98 6.10 4.07 9.30
C SER A 98 4.97 3.16 9.79
N HIS A 99 5.01 2.80 11.08
CA HIS A 99 3.89 2.19 11.82
C HIS A 99 2.96 3.24 12.42
N HIS A 100 3.27 4.52 12.25
CA HIS A 100 2.55 5.66 12.80
C HIS A 100 2.22 6.68 11.70
N LYS A 101 1.29 6.32 10.83
CA LYS A 101 0.92 7.15 9.67
C LYS A 101 0.37 8.52 10.06
N ASN A 102 -0.23 8.60 11.25
CA ASN A 102 -0.73 9.85 11.80
C ASN A 102 0.34 10.94 11.97
N LEU A 103 1.62 10.56 12.08
CA LEU A 103 2.72 11.54 12.15
C LEU A 103 2.93 12.31 10.85
N CYS A 104 2.38 11.81 9.75
CA CYS A 104 2.43 12.47 8.44
C CYS A 104 1.18 13.33 8.17
N LEU A 105 0.26 13.39 9.13
CA LEU A 105 -0.94 14.21 8.99
C LEU A 105 -0.59 15.69 9.01
N GLN A 106 -1.00 16.40 8.00
CA GLN A 106 -0.86 17.84 7.89
C GLN A 106 -2.06 18.44 7.17
N PRO A 107 -2.31 19.77 7.30
CA PRO A 107 -3.46 20.41 6.67
C PRO A 107 -3.51 20.13 5.17
N GLY A 108 -4.68 19.68 4.68
CA GLY A 108 -4.90 19.40 3.27
C GLY A 108 -4.37 18.07 2.77
N ALA A 109 -3.71 17.28 3.62
CA ALA A 109 -3.20 15.96 3.23
C ALA A 109 -4.32 14.92 3.16
N TYR A 110 -4.34 14.15 2.10
CA TYR A 110 -5.19 12.96 1.96
C TYR A 110 -4.35 11.70 2.10
N LEU A 111 -4.91 10.68 2.72
CA LEU A 111 -4.32 9.34 2.79
C LEU A 111 -5.22 8.35 2.07
N ILE A 112 -4.68 7.64 1.09
CA ILE A 112 -5.34 6.52 0.42
C ILE A 112 -4.80 5.23 1.05
N ASP A 113 -5.63 4.52 1.79
CA ASP A 113 -5.25 3.30 2.51
C ASP A 113 -6.45 2.38 2.60
N ASP A 114 -6.25 1.08 2.45
CA ASP A 114 -7.32 0.08 2.58
C ASP A 114 -7.70 -0.22 4.03
N ARG A 115 -6.81 0.11 4.98
CA ARG A 115 -7.00 -0.14 6.41
C ARG A 115 -7.09 1.14 7.20
N THR A 116 -7.64 1.02 8.42
CA THR A 116 -7.76 2.11 9.38
C THR A 116 -6.67 2.10 10.44
N THR A 117 -5.82 1.06 10.43
CA THR A 117 -4.77 0.81 11.42
C THR A 117 -3.51 1.66 11.19
N HIS A 118 -2.54 1.54 12.11
CA HIS A 118 -1.25 2.26 12.06
C HIS A 118 -1.40 3.78 11.94
N GLY A 119 -2.45 4.33 12.55
CA GLY A 119 -2.71 5.77 12.55
C GLY A 119 -3.46 6.31 11.32
N ALA A 120 -3.84 5.45 10.36
CA ALA A 120 -4.56 5.88 9.15
C ALA A 120 -5.90 6.55 9.48
N SER A 121 -6.66 6.04 10.45
CA SER A 121 -7.94 6.61 10.85
C SER A 121 -7.86 8.06 11.36
N LYS A 122 -6.69 8.51 11.78
CA LYS A 122 -6.49 9.89 12.27
C LYS A 122 -6.61 10.94 11.16
N PHE A 123 -6.55 10.53 9.90
CA PHE A 123 -6.83 11.42 8.78
C PHE A 123 -8.31 11.81 8.65
N GLY A 124 -9.21 11.15 9.38
CA GLY A 124 -10.63 11.49 9.41
C GLY A 124 -11.25 11.49 8.01
N ASP A 125 -11.91 12.59 7.64
CA ASP A 125 -12.56 12.75 6.32
C ASP A 125 -11.56 12.80 5.15
N HIS A 126 -10.27 12.99 5.43
CA HIS A 126 -9.20 12.92 4.44
C HIS A 126 -8.60 11.52 4.29
N HIS A 127 -9.12 10.53 5.02
CA HIS A 127 -8.80 9.14 4.80
C HIS A 127 -9.71 8.55 3.71
N ILE A 128 -9.14 8.26 2.56
CA ILE A 128 -9.82 7.60 1.45
C ILE A 128 -9.60 6.10 1.63
N GLN A 129 -10.60 5.40 2.16
CA GLN A 129 -10.47 3.97 2.43
C GLN A 129 -10.72 3.18 1.15
N PHE A 130 -9.64 2.79 0.50
CA PHE A 130 -9.65 2.03 -0.75
C PHE A 130 -10.26 0.63 -0.55
N GLY A 131 -11.05 0.17 -1.51
CA GLY A 131 -11.70 -1.13 -1.45
C GLY A 131 -13.04 -1.13 -0.72
N THR A 132 -13.54 0.03 -0.32
CA THR A 132 -14.88 0.18 0.26
C THR A 132 -15.93 0.44 -0.82
N GLU A 133 -17.21 0.39 -0.43
CA GLU A 133 -18.32 0.71 -1.34
C GLU A 133 -18.19 2.11 -1.94
N ARG A 134 -17.69 3.07 -1.17
CA ARG A 134 -17.48 4.45 -1.65
C ARG A 134 -16.29 4.57 -2.60
N PHE A 135 -15.23 3.82 -2.35
CA PHE A 135 -13.99 3.85 -3.13
C PHE A 135 -13.56 2.44 -3.56
N PRO A 136 -14.34 1.80 -4.45
CA PRO A 136 -14.09 0.40 -4.81
C PRO A 136 -12.84 0.20 -5.67
N ASP A 137 -12.39 1.25 -6.35
CA ASP A 137 -11.31 1.18 -7.33
C ASP A 137 -10.57 2.53 -7.47
N TRP A 138 -9.53 2.54 -8.28
CA TRP A 138 -8.77 3.76 -8.55
C TRP A 138 -9.55 4.81 -9.33
N GLU A 139 -10.47 4.42 -10.19
CA GLU A 139 -11.31 5.37 -10.94
C GLU A 139 -12.13 6.25 -9.99
N SER A 140 -12.78 5.64 -8.99
CA SER A 140 -13.55 6.36 -7.99
C SER A 140 -12.69 7.31 -7.13
N VAL A 141 -11.48 6.89 -6.79
CA VAL A 141 -10.51 7.71 -6.04
C VAL A 141 -10.07 8.92 -6.85
N VAL A 142 -9.71 8.71 -8.12
CA VAL A 142 -9.29 9.80 -9.01
C VAL A 142 -10.42 10.80 -9.22
N GLU A 143 -11.63 10.33 -9.49
CA GLU A 143 -12.81 11.19 -9.66
C GLU A 143 -13.03 12.06 -8.43
N TYR A 144 -13.00 11.46 -7.24
CA TYR A 144 -13.16 12.19 -5.98
C TYR A 144 -12.07 13.24 -5.77
N LEU A 145 -10.80 12.89 -5.94
CA LEU A 145 -9.69 13.80 -5.68
C LEU A 145 -9.57 14.90 -6.74
N LYS A 146 -9.94 14.64 -7.98
CA LYS A 146 -9.97 15.67 -9.03
C LYS A 146 -11.06 16.72 -8.78
N SER A 147 -12.11 16.38 -8.04
CA SER A 147 -13.20 17.30 -7.71
C SER A 147 -12.85 18.26 -6.57
N LYS A 148 -11.73 18.06 -5.87
CA LYS A 148 -11.32 18.87 -4.69
C LYS A 148 -10.41 20.07 -5.02
#